data_9be9719df53d78187ae0d93a76127977
#
_entry.id   9be9719df53d78187ae0d93a76127977
#
_cell.length_a   1.000
_cell.length_b   1.000
_cell.length_c   1.000
_cell.angle_alpha   90.00
_cell.angle_beta   90.00
_cell.angle_gamma   90.00
#
_symmetry.space_group_name_H-M   'P 1'
#
loop_
_entity.id
_entity.type
_entity.pdbx_description
1 polymer ?
#
loop_
_entity_poly.entity_id
_entity_poly.type
_entity_poly.pdbx_seq_one_letter_code
_entity_poly.pdbx_strand_id
1 'polypeptide(L)'
;GGYIRLANNFNDMIDKYSDVFKPKFNLYNVNDGINLFLIALKKNGEIIADEASIVAPQSKAPITDLFLIRPKSLALLKNKLENKRIEYKRTFLKELAVLPETNKKVIDAIRQSDLIVVGPGTQNSSILPSFICDGTLRHTMGEVNVPIVQIINLRHDFDIQGWTAENITRRLAMYLDSSSVPSHVLVDKGVRCSSNLTASDTWTESSELIQDDFDSIQTPGTHDGTKIVTTLRSILDSQF
;
A
#
# COMPACT_ATOMS: atom_id res chain seq x y z
N GLY A 1 -23.88 0.92 2.82
CA GLY A 1 -25.19 1.15 2.38
C GLY A 1 -25.88 2.48 2.67
N GLY A 2 -26.47 2.72 3.87
CA GLY A 2 -27.35 3.87 4.13
C GLY A 2 -26.69 5.23 4.02
N TYR A 3 -25.51 5.41 4.57
CA TYR A 3 -24.81 6.71 4.57
C TYR A 3 -24.43 7.20 3.17
N ILE A 4 -24.09 6.32 2.25
CA ILE A 4 -23.74 6.70 0.87
C ILE A 4 -24.90 7.36 0.12
N ARG A 5 -26.16 7.03 0.51
CA ARG A 5 -27.38 7.62 -0.06
C ARG A 5 -27.67 9.03 0.44
N LEU A 6 -27.09 9.40 1.59
CA LEU A 6 -27.25 10.70 2.24
C LEU A 6 -26.05 11.62 2.00
N ALA A 7 -25.02 11.12 1.32
CA ALA A 7 -23.80 11.85 1.04
C ALA A 7 -23.74 12.31 -0.43
N ASN A 8 -23.07 13.42 -0.68
CA ASN A 8 -22.87 13.95 -2.02
C ASN A 8 -21.80 13.15 -2.79
N ASN A 9 -20.79 12.63 -2.07
CA ASN A 9 -19.70 11.82 -2.60
C ASN A 9 -19.17 10.89 -1.49
N PHE A 10 -18.17 10.08 -1.82
CA PHE A 10 -17.59 9.12 -0.89
C PHE A 10 -16.90 9.79 0.32
N ASN A 11 -16.19 10.90 0.10
CA ASN A 11 -15.51 11.61 1.19
C ASN A 11 -16.52 12.28 2.16
N ASP A 12 -17.61 12.87 1.63
CA ASP A 12 -18.73 13.36 2.45
C ASP A 12 -19.38 12.24 3.29
N MET A 13 -19.44 11.01 2.74
CA MET A 13 -19.92 9.85 3.48
C MET A 13 -18.99 9.51 4.66
N ILE A 14 -17.68 9.56 4.48
CA ILE A 14 -16.70 9.33 5.56
C ILE A 14 -16.82 10.42 6.64
N ASP A 15 -16.96 11.67 6.25
CA ASP A 15 -17.14 12.78 7.19
C ASP A 15 -18.41 12.57 8.05
N LYS A 16 -19.55 12.27 7.42
CA LYS A 16 -20.81 11.98 8.13
C LYS A 16 -20.72 10.74 9.03
N TYR A 17 -19.97 9.72 8.61
CA TYR A 17 -19.68 8.56 9.45
C TYR A 17 -18.90 8.99 10.70
N SER A 18 -17.86 9.78 10.53
CA SER A 18 -17.03 10.29 11.62
C SER A 18 -17.84 11.16 12.60
N ASP A 19 -18.76 11.99 12.10
CA ASP A 19 -19.65 12.81 12.94
C ASP A 19 -20.57 11.97 13.83
N VAL A 20 -21.03 10.83 13.34
CA VAL A 20 -21.93 9.93 14.10
C VAL A 20 -21.16 9.07 15.10
N PHE A 21 -20.07 8.45 14.69
CA PHE A 21 -19.33 7.49 15.53
C PHE A 21 -18.25 8.15 16.39
N LYS A 22 -17.87 9.39 16.09
CA LYS A 22 -16.87 10.20 16.83
C LYS A 22 -15.62 9.39 17.20
N PRO A 23 -14.94 8.77 16.22
CA PRO A 23 -13.70 8.05 16.49
C PRO A 23 -12.67 9.00 17.11
N LYS A 24 -11.76 8.45 17.93
CA LYS A 24 -10.66 9.23 18.54
C LYS A 24 -9.52 9.54 17.57
N PHE A 25 -9.74 9.33 16.28
CA PHE A 25 -8.78 9.57 15.20
C PHE A 25 -9.51 10.15 14.00
N ASN A 26 -8.80 10.81 13.11
CA ASN A 26 -9.33 11.26 11.84
C ASN A 26 -9.26 10.11 10.82
N LEU A 27 -10.36 9.90 10.09
CA LEU A 27 -10.43 8.93 9.01
C LEU A 27 -10.58 9.67 7.69
N TYR A 28 -9.67 9.44 6.76
CA TYR A 28 -9.69 10.05 5.43
C TYR A 28 -9.54 8.99 4.35
N ASN A 29 -10.28 9.15 3.25
CA ASN A 29 -9.99 8.44 2.01
C ASN A 29 -8.81 9.14 1.32
N VAL A 30 -7.90 8.36 0.72
CA VAL A 30 -6.67 8.90 0.14
C VAL A 30 -6.90 9.77 -1.10
N ASN A 31 -7.99 9.54 -1.83
CA ASN A 31 -8.31 10.24 -3.07
C ASN A 31 -9.70 10.92 -3.03
N ASP A 32 -10.12 11.50 -4.15
CA ASP A 32 -11.41 12.18 -4.34
C ASP A 32 -12.64 11.26 -4.21
N GLY A 33 -12.44 9.95 -4.05
CA GLY A 33 -13.53 8.97 -3.90
C GLY A 33 -14.17 8.55 -5.22
N ILE A 34 -13.50 8.79 -6.34
CA ILE A 34 -13.94 8.34 -7.66
C ILE A 34 -14.03 6.80 -7.73
N ASN A 35 -15.08 6.28 -8.36
CA ASN A 35 -15.25 4.85 -8.52
C ASN A 35 -14.32 4.30 -9.61
N LEU A 36 -13.31 3.52 -9.21
CA LEU A 36 -12.33 2.89 -10.07
C LEU A 36 -12.19 1.41 -9.72
N PHE A 37 -11.76 0.62 -10.70
CA PHE A 37 -11.43 -0.80 -10.52
C PHE A 37 -9.92 -0.98 -10.52
N LEU A 38 -9.44 -1.77 -9.57
CA LEU A 38 -8.05 -2.19 -9.50
C LEU A 38 -7.79 -3.33 -10.49
N ILE A 39 -6.80 -3.14 -11.34
CA ILE A 39 -6.34 -4.13 -12.32
C ILE A 39 -4.89 -4.47 -12.01
N ALA A 40 -4.59 -5.75 -11.89
CA ALA A 40 -3.24 -6.25 -11.76
C ALA A 40 -2.78 -6.97 -13.04
N LEU A 41 -1.56 -6.67 -13.49
CA LEU A 41 -0.89 -7.36 -14.58
C LEU A 41 0.24 -8.20 -14.01
N LYS A 42 0.26 -9.51 -14.29
CA LYS A 42 1.30 -10.43 -13.86
C LYS A 42 2.42 -10.55 -14.89
N LYS A 43 3.58 -11.00 -14.44
CA LYS A 43 4.76 -11.21 -15.29
C LYS A 43 4.52 -12.18 -16.46
N ASN A 44 3.59 -13.12 -16.31
CA ASN A 44 3.18 -14.06 -17.38
C ASN A 44 2.14 -13.48 -18.35
N GLY A 45 1.73 -12.22 -18.17
CA GLY A 45 0.72 -11.55 -19.00
C GLY A 45 -0.74 -11.83 -18.58
N GLU A 46 -0.97 -12.56 -17.49
CA GLU A 46 -2.28 -12.73 -16.88
C GLU A 46 -2.77 -11.38 -16.31
N ILE A 47 -4.05 -11.08 -16.50
CA ILE A 47 -4.71 -9.87 -15.99
C ILE A 47 -5.72 -10.30 -14.94
N ILE A 48 -5.65 -9.70 -13.76
CA ILE A 48 -6.61 -9.86 -12.68
C ILE A 48 -7.38 -8.55 -12.58
N ALA A 49 -8.70 -8.64 -12.72
CA ALA A 49 -9.56 -7.46 -12.87
C ALA A 49 -10.46 -7.20 -11.64
N ASP A 50 -10.16 -7.78 -10.51
CA ASP A 50 -10.88 -7.54 -9.24
C ASP A 50 -9.98 -7.83 -8.03
N GLU A 51 -10.27 -7.16 -6.93
CA GLU A 51 -9.52 -7.27 -5.68
C GLU A 51 -9.59 -8.67 -5.06
N ALA A 52 -10.77 -9.30 -5.10
CA ALA A 52 -10.97 -10.62 -4.52
C ALA A 52 -10.07 -11.67 -5.20
N SER A 53 -9.90 -11.57 -6.51
CA SER A 53 -9.00 -12.45 -7.28
C SER A 53 -7.52 -12.13 -7.03
N ILE A 54 -7.16 -10.90 -6.66
CA ILE A 54 -5.77 -10.54 -6.30
C ILE A 54 -5.37 -11.26 -5.00
N VAL A 55 -6.25 -11.33 -4.01
CA VAL A 55 -5.97 -11.94 -2.70
C VAL A 55 -6.24 -13.44 -2.67
N ALA A 56 -6.93 -13.99 -3.67
CA ALA A 56 -7.21 -15.43 -3.76
C ALA A 56 -5.95 -16.23 -4.12
N PRO A 57 -5.94 -17.54 -3.84
CA PRO A 57 -4.91 -18.44 -4.35
C PRO A 57 -4.79 -18.32 -5.87
N GLN A 58 -3.61 -18.04 -6.36
CA GLN A 58 -3.36 -17.75 -7.76
C GLN A 58 -2.04 -18.34 -8.25
N SER A 59 -1.75 -18.24 -9.54
CA SER A 59 -0.50 -18.70 -10.12
C SER A 59 0.70 -17.99 -9.48
N LYS A 60 1.85 -18.68 -9.39
CA LYS A 60 3.09 -18.15 -8.79
C LYS A 60 3.73 -16.99 -9.56
N ALA A 61 3.20 -16.62 -10.74
CA ALA A 61 3.73 -15.50 -11.49
C ALA A 61 3.47 -14.19 -10.71
N PRO A 62 4.50 -13.36 -10.43
CA PRO A 62 4.34 -12.16 -9.63
C PRO A 62 3.53 -11.10 -10.36
N ILE A 63 2.79 -10.30 -9.59
CA ILE A 63 2.16 -9.07 -10.07
C ILE A 63 3.26 -8.04 -10.31
N THR A 64 3.33 -7.51 -11.53
CA THR A 64 4.35 -6.52 -11.93
C THR A 64 3.81 -5.11 -11.98
N ASP A 65 2.56 -4.94 -12.36
CA ASP A 65 1.96 -3.62 -12.55
C ASP A 65 0.54 -3.59 -11.96
N LEU A 66 0.15 -2.43 -11.42
CA LEU A 66 -1.19 -2.15 -10.92
C LEU A 66 -1.73 -0.90 -11.63
N PHE A 67 -3.01 -0.93 -11.97
CA PHE A 67 -3.71 0.17 -12.63
C PHE A 67 -5.07 0.39 -12.02
N LEU A 68 -5.49 1.65 -11.94
CA LEU A 68 -6.87 2.01 -11.63
C LEU A 68 -7.56 2.41 -12.93
N ILE A 69 -8.69 1.80 -13.27
CA ILE A 69 -9.44 2.08 -14.48
C ILE A 69 -10.91 2.36 -14.20
N ARG A 70 -11.57 3.09 -15.10
CA ARG A 70 -13.02 3.35 -15.00
C ARG A 70 -13.84 2.07 -15.24
N PRO A 71 -14.99 1.89 -14.55
CA PRO A 71 -15.86 0.71 -14.74
C PRO A 71 -16.22 0.42 -16.21
N LYS A 72 -16.52 1.46 -17.00
CA LYS A 72 -16.84 1.33 -18.42
C LYS A 72 -15.72 0.74 -19.26
N SER A 73 -14.46 0.81 -18.81
CA SER A 73 -13.31 0.30 -19.54
C SER A 73 -13.09 -1.21 -19.32
N LEU A 74 -13.74 -1.83 -18.31
CA LEU A 74 -13.58 -3.27 -18.05
C LEU A 74 -13.97 -4.15 -19.24
N ALA A 75 -15.05 -3.79 -19.95
CA ALA A 75 -15.51 -4.54 -21.13
C ALA A 75 -14.46 -4.57 -22.26
N LEU A 76 -13.59 -3.56 -22.34
CA LEU A 76 -12.55 -3.48 -23.34
C LEU A 76 -11.41 -4.46 -23.08
N LEU A 77 -11.16 -4.82 -21.79
CA LEU A 77 -10.01 -5.66 -21.41
C LEU A 77 -10.09 -7.04 -22.07
N LYS A 78 -11.24 -7.71 -21.98
CA LYS A 78 -11.43 -9.05 -22.54
C LYS A 78 -11.21 -9.03 -24.07
N ASN A 79 -11.86 -8.11 -24.77
CA ASN A 79 -11.85 -8.10 -26.24
C ASN A 79 -10.50 -7.63 -26.82
N LYS A 80 -9.79 -6.73 -26.17
CA LYS A 80 -8.58 -6.10 -26.69
C LYS A 80 -7.28 -6.77 -26.23
N LEU A 81 -7.31 -7.51 -25.11
CA LEU A 81 -6.09 -8.01 -24.47
C LEU A 81 -5.93 -9.53 -24.54
N GLU A 82 -6.96 -10.27 -24.94
CA GLU A 82 -6.87 -11.70 -25.14
C GLU A 82 -5.75 -12.02 -26.16
N ASN A 83 -4.90 -12.99 -25.87
CA ASN A 83 -3.78 -13.44 -26.70
C ASN A 83 -2.75 -12.35 -27.11
N LYS A 84 -2.76 -11.18 -26.46
CA LYS A 84 -1.76 -10.13 -26.70
C LYS A 84 -0.51 -10.33 -25.85
N ARG A 85 0.64 -9.87 -26.35
CA ARG A 85 1.91 -9.86 -25.57
C ARG A 85 1.81 -8.92 -24.37
N ILE A 86 2.59 -9.18 -23.34
CA ILE A 86 2.57 -8.43 -22.10
C ILE A 86 2.87 -6.93 -22.32
N GLU A 87 3.79 -6.61 -23.22
CA GLU A 87 4.15 -5.22 -23.51
C GLU A 87 2.96 -4.43 -24.06
N TYR A 88 2.20 -5.06 -25.00
CA TYR A 88 0.98 -4.46 -25.52
C TYR A 88 -0.07 -4.29 -24.42
N LYS A 89 -0.26 -5.32 -23.57
CA LYS A 89 -1.20 -5.26 -22.44
C LYS A 89 -0.84 -4.11 -21.49
N ARG A 90 0.43 -3.98 -21.15
CA ARG A 90 0.92 -2.92 -20.28
C ARG A 90 0.69 -1.53 -20.87
N THR A 91 1.00 -1.33 -22.14
CA THR A 91 0.77 -0.04 -22.82
C THR A 91 -0.71 0.30 -22.85
N PHE A 92 -1.55 -0.65 -23.25
CA PHE A 92 -3.01 -0.44 -23.32
C PHE A 92 -3.62 -0.15 -21.93
N LEU A 93 -3.18 -0.85 -20.87
CA LEU A 93 -3.62 -0.58 -19.50
C LEU A 93 -3.17 0.80 -19.02
N LYS A 94 -1.96 1.24 -19.37
CA LYS A 94 -1.48 2.61 -19.08
C LYS A 94 -2.34 3.68 -19.73
N GLU A 95 -2.78 3.47 -20.97
CA GLU A 95 -3.68 4.41 -21.69
C GLU A 95 -5.07 4.50 -21.05
N LEU A 96 -5.55 3.41 -20.44
CA LEU A 96 -6.84 3.37 -19.72
C LEU A 96 -6.75 3.81 -18.27
N ALA A 97 -5.55 3.87 -17.72
CA ALA A 97 -5.31 4.17 -16.31
C ALA A 97 -5.80 5.58 -15.95
N VAL A 98 -6.36 5.69 -14.77
CA VAL A 98 -6.77 6.94 -14.15
C VAL A 98 -5.96 7.11 -12.88
N LEU A 99 -5.37 8.28 -12.73
CA LEU A 99 -4.72 8.70 -11.49
C LEU A 99 -5.71 9.63 -10.77
N PRO A 100 -6.41 9.17 -9.73
CA PRO A 100 -7.36 10.01 -9.01
C PRO A 100 -6.65 11.16 -8.28
N GLU A 101 -7.33 12.27 -8.11
CA GLU A 101 -6.82 13.41 -7.36
C GLU A 101 -6.67 13.04 -5.87
N THR A 102 -5.55 13.44 -5.28
CA THR A 102 -5.29 13.18 -3.86
C THR A 102 -6.18 14.07 -2.98
N ASN A 103 -6.77 13.49 -1.95
CA ASN A 103 -7.61 14.21 -1.00
C ASN A 103 -6.78 15.25 -0.22
N LYS A 104 -7.18 16.51 -0.28
CA LYS A 104 -6.49 17.60 0.38
C LYS A 104 -6.34 17.40 1.90
N LYS A 105 -7.34 16.80 2.57
CA LYS A 105 -7.25 16.47 4.00
C LYS A 105 -6.11 15.51 4.33
N VAL A 106 -5.80 14.57 3.41
CA VAL A 106 -4.66 13.66 3.55
C VAL A 106 -3.35 14.41 3.40
N ILE A 107 -3.25 15.32 2.43
CA ILE A 107 -2.07 16.16 2.23
C ILE A 107 -1.80 17.03 3.47
N ASP A 108 -2.84 17.67 3.99
CA ASP A 108 -2.73 18.51 5.19
C ASP A 108 -2.34 17.66 6.43
N ALA A 109 -2.87 16.45 6.56
CA ALA A 109 -2.50 15.51 7.64
C ALA A 109 -1.04 15.06 7.56
N ILE A 110 -0.54 14.73 6.36
CA ILE A 110 0.86 14.35 6.16
C ILE A 110 1.80 15.50 6.53
N ARG A 111 1.50 16.72 6.11
CA ARG A 111 2.32 17.90 6.43
C ARG A 111 2.38 18.23 7.92
N GLN A 112 1.39 17.79 8.70
CA GLN A 112 1.29 18.01 10.14
C GLN A 112 1.73 16.79 10.97
N SER A 113 2.18 15.71 10.33
CA SER A 113 2.57 14.50 11.03
C SER A 113 4.00 14.57 11.54
N ASP A 114 4.26 13.97 12.70
CA ASP A 114 5.59 13.76 13.25
C ASP A 114 6.15 12.38 12.84
N LEU A 115 5.28 11.48 12.36
CA LEU A 115 5.61 10.13 11.96
C LEU A 115 4.59 9.65 10.92
N ILE A 116 5.07 8.98 9.87
CA ILE A 116 4.21 8.31 8.89
C ILE A 116 4.35 6.80 9.05
N VAL A 117 3.24 6.09 9.20
CA VAL A 117 3.24 4.63 9.30
C VAL A 117 2.51 4.02 8.12
N VAL A 118 3.22 3.22 7.34
CA VAL A 118 2.61 2.32 6.36
C VAL A 118 2.28 1.02 7.09
N GLY A 119 1.01 0.88 7.45
CA GLY A 119 0.52 -0.25 8.24
C GLY A 119 0.61 -1.58 7.51
N PRO A 120 0.43 -2.70 8.25
CA PRO A 120 0.34 -4.01 7.63
C PRO A 120 -0.91 -4.13 6.76
N GLY A 121 -0.82 -4.88 5.67
CA GLY A 121 -1.92 -5.12 4.75
C GLY A 121 -1.44 -5.86 3.50
N THR A 122 -2.38 -6.40 2.73
CA THR A 122 -2.08 -7.09 1.47
C THR A 122 -1.44 -6.11 0.49
N GLN A 123 -0.24 -6.45 0.03
CA GLN A 123 0.63 -5.51 -0.68
C GLN A 123 -0.03 -4.92 -1.93
N ASN A 124 -0.52 -5.77 -2.84
CA ASN A 124 -1.01 -5.31 -4.14
C ASN A 124 -2.49 -4.90 -4.15
N SER A 125 -3.29 -5.28 -3.15
CA SER A 125 -4.72 -4.92 -3.09
C SER A 125 -5.05 -3.81 -2.10
N SER A 126 -4.25 -3.66 -1.03
CA SER A 126 -4.55 -2.71 0.05
C SER A 126 -3.51 -1.59 0.15
N ILE A 127 -2.22 -1.92 0.18
CA ILE A 127 -1.16 -0.93 0.42
C ILE A 127 -0.87 -0.12 -0.83
N LEU A 128 -0.40 -0.76 -1.91
CA LEU A 128 0.05 -0.07 -3.11
C LEU A 128 -1.04 0.74 -3.83
N PRO A 129 -2.31 0.30 -3.89
CA PRO A 129 -3.36 1.11 -4.51
C PRO A 129 -3.54 2.49 -3.89
N SER A 130 -3.26 2.65 -2.59
CA SER A 130 -3.31 3.95 -1.91
C SER A 130 -2.29 4.96 -2.45
N PHE A 131 -1.25 4.49 -3.12
CA PHE A 131 -0.22 5.35 -3.74
C PHE A 131 -0.43 5.57 -5.24
N ILE A 132 -1.49 4.99 -5.83
CA ILE A 132 -1.85 5.21 -7.25
C ILE A 132 -2.77 6.41 -7.34
N CYS A 133 -2.18 7.61 -7.24
CA CYS A 133 -2.85 8.90 -7.33
C CYS A 133 -2.11 9.82 -8.32
N ASP A 134 -2.52 11.06 -8.39
CA ASP A 134 -1.98 12.12 -9.25
C ASP A 134 -0.52 12.53 -8.98
N GLY A 135 0.13 11.89 -8.04
CA GLY A 135 1.51 12.17 -7.63
C GLY A 135 1.64 13.15 -6.46
N THR A 136 0.58 13.91 -6.11
CA THR A 136 0.62 14.89 -5.02
C THR A 136 0.91 14.24 -3.67
N LEU A 137 0.29 13.08 -3.39
CA LEU A 137 0.57 12.30 -2.16
C LEU A 137 2.06 11.98 -2.04
N ARG A 138 2.62 11.38 -3.08
CA ARG A 138 4.01 10.94 -3.13
C ARG A 138 4.97 12.12 -2.97
N HIS A 139 4.69 13.23 -3.67
CA HIS A 139 5.49 14.45 -3.57
C HIS A 139 5.44 15.03 -2.15
N THR A 140 4.25 15.15 -1.55
CA THR A 140 4.10 15.65 -0.18
C THR A 140 4.84 14.77 0.85
N MET A 141 4.79 13.45 0.69
CA MET A 141 5.58 12.55 1.55
C MET A 141 7.09 12.78 1.41
N GLY A 142 7.57 13.18 0.24
CA GLY A 142 8.97 13.52 0.01
C GLY A 142 9.39 14.89 0.55
N GLU A 143 8.45 15.80 0.76
CA GLU A 143 8.69 17.14 1.31
C GLU A 143 8.81 17.15 2.84
N VAL A 144 8.16 16.19 3.53
CA VAL A 144 8.19 16.15 4.99
C VAL A 144 9.44 15.41 5.48
N ASN A 145 10.09 15.99 6.47
CA ASN A 145 11.29 15.42 7.08
C ASN A 145 10.94 14.68 8.37
N VAL A 146 10.12 13.63 8.23
CA VAL A 146 9.68 12.79 9.35
C VAL A 146 9.98 11.33 9.06
N PRO A 147 10.16 10.48 10.08
CA PRO A 147 10.35 9.04 9.87
C PRO A 147 9.14 8.43 9.14
N ILE A 148 9.42 7.60 8.14
CA ILE A 148 8.42 6.75 7.49
C ILE A 148 8.71 5.32 7.92
N VAL A 149 7.76 4.69 8.61
CA VAL A 149 7.91 3.33 9.15
C VAL A 149 6.99 2.40 8.39
N GLN A 150 7.53 1.34 7.81
CA GLN A 150 6.74 0.27 7.21
C GLN A 150 6.63 -0.91 8.18
N ILE A 151 5.41 -1.43 8.38
CA ILE A 151 5.16 -2.64 9.16
C ILE A 151 4.84 -3.77 8.20
N ILE A 152 5.65 -4.82 8.21
CA ILE A 152 5.46 -5.99 7.34
C ILE A 152 4.43 -6.94 7.96
N ASN A 153 3.57 -7.55 7.11
CA ASN A 153 2.62 -8.56 7.54
C ASN A 153 3.32 -9.75 8.20
N LEU A 154 2.71 -10.29 9.27
CA LEU A 154 3.19 -11.49 9.97
C LEU A 154 3.18 -12.74 9.10
N ARG A 155 2.30 -12.79 8.10
CA ARG A 155 2.13 -13.93 7.20
C ARG A 155 2.18 -13.47 5.75
N HIS A 156 2.67 -14.36 4.89
CA HIS A 156 2.68 -14.10 3.45
C HIS A 156 1.27 -14.22 2.86
N ASP A 157 0.89 -13.23 2.09
CA ASP A 157 -0.32 -13.24 1.27
C ASP A 157 -0.07 -13.95 -0.07
N PHE A 158 -1.13 -14.41 -0.72
CA PHE A 158 -1.03 -15.12 -1.99
C PHE A 158 -0.50 -14.26 -3.15
N ASP A 159 -0.62 -12.95 -3.06
CA ASP A 159 -0.17 -12.00 -4.08
C ASP A 159 1.35 -11.70 -4.02
N ILE A 160 2.03 -12.11 -2.95
CA ILE A 160 3.47 -11.90 -2.72
C ILE A 160 4.21 -13.20 -2.36
N GLN A 161 3.74 -14.34 -2.87
CA GLN A 161 4.33 -15.63 -2.57
C GLN A 161 5.84 -15.66 -2.82
N GLY A 162 6.60 -16.06 -1.80
CA GLY A 162 8.05 -16.19 -1.87
C GLY A 162 8.83 -14.88 -1.79
N TRP A 163 8.16 -13.74 -1.56
CA TRP A 163 8.84 -12.47 -1.32
C TRP A 163 9.42 -12.43 0.08
N THR A 164 10.53 -11.73 0.22
CA THR A 164 11.12 -11.36 1.51
C THR A 164 10.65 -9.97 1.92
N ALA A 165 10.90 -9.59 3.17
CA ALA A 165 10.58 -8.25 3.66
C ALA A 165 11.23 -7.16 2.78
N GLU A 166 12.46 -7.40 2.30
CA GLU A 166 13.17 -6.51 1.37
C GLU A 166 12.45 -6.35 0.03
N ASN A 167 11.94 -7.44 -0.53
CA ASN A 167 11.18 -7.37 -1.78
C ASN A 167 9.91 -6.53 -1.61
N ILE A 168 9.23 -6.67 -0.47
CA ILE A 168 8.02 -5.93 -0.12
C ILE A 168 8.34 -4.44 0.02
N THR A 169 9.39 -4.08 0.77
CA THR A 169 9.82 -2.70 0.96
C THR A 169 10.30 -2.06 -0.34
N ARG A 170 11.12 -2.78 -1.12
CA ARG A 170 11.56 -2.31 -2.44
C ARG A 170 10.39 -2.08 -3.38
N ARG A 171 9.36 -2.93 -3.30
CA ARG A 171 8.14 -2.76 -4.09
C ARG A 171 7.35 -1.52 -3.68
N LEU A 172 7.24 -1.23 -2.38
CA LEU A 172 6.64 0.01 -1.89
C LEU A 172 7.44 1.23 -2.38
N ALA A 173 8.77 1.20 -2.27
CA ALA A 173 9.65 2.28 -2.70
C ALA A 173 9.46 2.66 -4.19
N MET A 174 9.06 1.72 -5.06
CA MET A 174 8.73 2.03 -6.46
C MET A 174 7.49 2.92 -6.64
N TYR A 175 6.64 3.04 -5.62
CA TYR A 175 5.43 3.88 -5.61
C TYR A 175 5.63 5.19 -4.85
N LEU A 176 6.79 5.37 -4.23
CA LEU A 176 7.19 6.55 -3.49
C LEU A 176 8.28 7.32 -4.28
N ASP A 177 8.53 8.57 -3.91
CA ASP A 177 9.70 9.28 -4.40
C ASP A 177 10.95 8.81 -3.65
N SER A 178 12.14 8.99 -4.23
CA SER A 178 13.40 8.54 -3.63
C SER A 178 13.65 9.09 -2.22
N SER A 179 13.11 10.26 -1.92
CA SER A 179 13.16 10.91 -0.60
C SER A 179 12.14 10.36 0.41
N SER A 180 11.17 9.54 -0.05
CA SER A 180 10.07 9.03 0.78
C SER A 180 10.19 7.54 1.09
N VAL A 181 11.34 6.93 0.85
CA VAL A 181 11.58 5.52 1.17
C VAL A 181 11.45 5.31 2.69
N PRO A 182 10.82 4.21 3.16
CA PRO A 182 10.72 3.96 4.59
C PRO A 182 12.08 4.03 5.28
N SER A 183 12.20 4.87 6.31
CA SER A 183 13.43 4.99 7.12
C SER A 183 13.61 3.79 8.04
N HIS A 184 12.50 3.16 8.45
CA HIS A 184 12.49 1.97 9.30
C HIS A 184 11.50 0.95 8.78
N VAL A 185 11.85 -0.34 8.94
CA VAL A 185 10.98 -1.46 8.57
C VAL A 185 10.88 -2.41 9.75
N LEU A 186 9.66 -2.56 10.28
CA LEU A 186 9.36 -3.47 11.37
C LEU A 186 8.98 -4.83 10.81
N VAL A 187 9.71 -5.86 11.23
CA VAL A 187 9.56 -7.23 10.73
C VAL A 187 9.52 -8.20 11.90
N ASP A 188 8.49 -9.03 11.96
CA ASP A 188 8.43 -10.12 12.93
C ASP A 188 9.53 -11.16 12.69
N LYS A 189 10.05 -11.76 13.75
CA LYS A 189 11.11 -12.80 13.68
C LYS A 189 10.72 -14.03 12.87
N GLY A 190 9.43 -14.31 12.74
CA GLY A 190 8.89 -15.41 11.93
C GLY A 190 8.84 -15.10 10.43
N VAL A 191 9.01 -13.86 10.02
CA VAL A 191 8.97 -13.45 8.60
C VAL A 191 10.35 -13.62 7.96
N ARG A 192 10.39 -14.14 6.74
CA ARG A 192 11.64 -14.29 5.98
C ARG A 192 12.24 -12.92 5.65
N CYS A 193 13.44 -12.70 6.17
CA CYS A 193 14.38 -11.74 5.64
C CYS A 193 15.40 -12.49 4.77
N SER A 194 16.08 -11.80 3.85
CA SER A 194 17.16 -12.41 3.07
C SER A 194 18.27 -12.84 4.02
N SER A 195 18.53 -14.14 4.12
CA SER A 195 19.51 -14.72 5.04
C SER A 195 20.97 -14.39 4.71
N ASN A 196 21.24 -13.67 3.61
CA ASN A 196 22.57 -13.33 3.10
C ASN A 196 22.68 -11.83 2.82
N LEU A 197 22.26 -10.98 3.76
CA LEU A 197 22.66 -9.58 3.72
C LEU A 197 24.16 -9.52 4.06
N THR A 198 25.00 -9.66 3.02
CA THR A 198 26.34 -9.08 3.09
C THR A 198 26.18 -7.56 3.13
N ALA A 199 27.10 -6.86 3.76
CA ALA A 199 27.08 -5.40 3.87
C ALA A 199 26.99 -4.66 2.52
N SER A 200 26.98 -5.38 1.38
CA SER A 200 26.80 -4.88 0.01
C SER A 200 25.36 -5.03 -0.53
N ASP A 201 24.52 -5.83 0.10
CA ASP A 201 23.10 -5.96 -0.26
C ASP A 201 22.28 -5.02 0.63
N THR A 202 22.47 -3.75 0.44
CA THR A 202 21.73 -2.71 1.15
C THR A 202 20.23 -2.89 0.90
N TRP A 203 19.46 -3.18 1.98
CA TRP A 203 18.14 -2.61 2.14
C TRP A 203 18.23 -1.19 1.63
N THR A 204 17.38 -0.71 0.75
CA THR A 204 17.56 0.63 0.21
C THR A 204 18.52 1.41 1.10
N GLU A 205 19.62 1.96 0.62
CA GLU A 205 20.77 2.46 1.41
C GLU A 205 20.43 3.33 2.65
N SER A 206 19.15 3.52 2.92
CA SER A 206 18.54 4.43 3.91
C SER A 206 17.54 3.80 4.87
N SER A 207 17.26 2.49 4.83
CA SER A 207 16.26 1.88 5.73
C SER A 207 16.90 1.06 6.85
N GLU A 208 16.48 1.29 8.09
CA GLU A 208 16.85 0.47 9.25
C GLU A 208 15.84 -0.68 9.42
N LEU A 209 16.35 -1.91 9.56
CA LEU A 209 15.54 -3.09 9.86
C LEU A 209 15.43 -3.27 11.37
N ILE A 210 14.21 -3.22 11.90
CA ILE A 210 13.91 -3.58 13.29
C ILE A 210 13.19 -4.92 13.28
N GLN A 211 13.91 -5.97 13.69
CA GLN A 211 13.36 -7.31 13.79
C GLN A 211 13.14 -7.69 15.24
N ASP A 212 11.88 -7.95 15.60
CA ASP A 212 11.48 -8.37 16.94
C ASP A 212 10.29 -9.35 16.87
N ASP A 213 9.86 -9.84 18.02
CA ASP A 213 8.68 -10.69 18.16
C ASP A 213 7.42 -9.81 18.21
N PHE A 214 6.88 -9.50 17.03
CA PHE A 214 5.69 -8.66 16.87
C PHE A 214 4.38 -9.45 16.81
N ASP A 215 4.42 -10.78 16.79
CA ASP A 215 3.21 -11.61 16.89
C ASP A 215 2.64 -11.58 18.32
N SER A 216 1.31 -11.50 18.43
CA SER A 216 0.62 -11.47 19.71
C SER A 216 0.52 -12.86 20.29
N ILE A 217 0.98 -13.04 21.53
CA ILE A 217 0.82 -14.29 22.28
C ILE A 217 -0.67 -14.59 22.56
N GLN A 218 -1.48 -13.54 22.77
CA GLN A 218 -2.91 -13.69 23.09
C GLN A 218 -3.75 -14.03 21.85
N THR A 219 -3.37 -13.50 20.70
CA THR A 219 -4.06 -13.69 19.42
C THR A 219 -3.03 -13.99 18.32
N PRO A 220 -2.49 -15.21 18.24
CA PRO A 220 -1.45 -15.56 17.28
C PRO A 220 -1.88 -15.27 15.84
N GLY A 221 -0.98 -14.62 15.08
CA GLY A 221 -1.24 -14.18 13.70
C GLY A 221 -1.80 -12.76 13.61
N THR A 222 -1.89 -12.04 14.72
CA THR A 222 -2.16 -10.60 14.77
C THR A 222 -0.99 -9.87 15.42
N HIS A 223 -0.69 -8.65 14.96
CA HIS A 223 0.38 -7.86 15.58
C HIS A 223 0.06 -7.50 17.03
N ASP A 224 1.06 -7.58 17.89
CA ASP A 224 1.00 -7.04 19.24
C ASP A 224 1.06 -5.49 19.17
N GLY A 225 -0.10 -4.87 19.32
CA GLY A 225 -0.23 -3.41 19.25
C GLY A 225 0.62 -2.67 20.27
N THR A 226 0.84 -3.24 21.45
CA THR A 226 1.68 -2.62 22.49
C THR A 226 3.13 -2.59 22.06
N LYS A 227 3.66 -3.70 21.55
CA LYS A 227 5.03 -3.77 21.04
C LYS A 227 5.24 -2.83 19.86
N ILE A 228 4.31 -2.83 18.89
CA ILE A 228 4.36 -1.91 17.74
C ILE A 228 4.40 -0.45 18.22
N VAL A 229 3.48 -0.03 19.08
CA VAL A 229 3.42 1.36 19.57
C VAL A 229 4.68 1.73 20.34
N THR A 230 5.21 0.83 21.19
CA THR A 230 6.45 1.06 21.91
C THR A 230 7.63 1.29 20.97
N THR A 231 7.75 0.47 19.92
CA THR A 231 8.80 0.62 18.90
C THR A 231 8.65 1.92 18.12
N LEU A 232 7.43 2.27 17.67
CA LEU A 232 7.17 3.53 16.97
C LEU A 232 7.52 4.74 17.85
N ARG A 233 7.22 4.69 19.15
CA ARG A 233 7.58 5.74 20.09
C ARG A 233 9.09 5.87 20.23
N SER A 234 9.81 4.76 20.35
CA SER A 234 11.27 4.77 20.41
C SER A 234 11.92 5.40 19.18
N ILE A 235 11.37 5.12 17.98
CA ILE A 235 11.82 5.74 16.74
C ILE A 235 11.58 7.25 16.77
N LEU A 236 10.41 7.69 17.22
CA LEU A 236 10.08 9.10 17.31
C LEU A 236 10.97 9.83 18.32
N ASP A 237 11.17 9.23 19.53
CA ASP A 237 12.01 9.81 20.58
C ASP A 237 13.50 9.92 20.17
N SER A 238 13.97 9.11 19.23
CA SER A 238 15.34 9.15 18.71
C SER A 238 15.62 10.31 17.74
N GLN A 239 14.57 11.02 17.30
CA GLN A 239 14.71 12.17 16.38
C GLN A 239 14.95 13.49 17.13
N PHE A 240 14.81 13.49 18.43
CA PHE A 240 15.00 14.65 19.33
C PHE A 240 16.17 14.44 20.28
#